data_9c3cd3ff92d5fceec6a084fcaa408fa8
#
_entry.id   9c3cd3ff92d5fceec6a084fcaa408fa8
#
_cell.length_a   1.000
_cell.length_b   1.000
_cell.length_c   1.000
_cell.angle_alpha   90.00
_cell.angle_beta   90.00
_cell.angle_gamma   90.00
#
_symmetry.space_group_name_H-M   'P 1'
#
loop_
_entity.id
_entity.type
_entity.pdbx_description
1 polymer ?
#
loop_
_entity_poly.entity_id
_entity_poly.type
_entity_poly.pdbx_seq_one_letter_code
_entity_poly.pdbx_strand_id
1 'polypeptide(L)' 'MMPELLTPKEVAKILKISYESALSFIKYSGVDYLKIGNQYRISRDKLEAFIRQKGSYYIDLSGNS' A
#
# COMPACT_ATOMS: atom_id res chain seq x y z
N MET A 1 18.34 10.15 7.04
CA MET A 1 16.99 10.42 7.58
C MET A 1 16.08 9.25 7.29
N MET A 2 15.32 8.84 8.29
CA MET A 2 14.40 7.71 8.14
C MET A 2 13.17 8.12 7.32
N PRO A 3 12.71 7.26 6.43
CA PRO A 3 11.47 7.55 5.72
C PRO A 3 10.28 7.42 6.68
N GLU A 4 9.20 8.10 6.35
CA GLU A 4 7.96 7.94 7.07
C GLU A 4 7.33 6.61 6.70
N LEU A 5 6.95 5.82 7.70
CA LEU A 5 6.30 4.54 7.46
C LEU A 5 4.81 4.67 7.77
N LEU A 6 4.00 4.17 6.86
CA LEU A 6 2.55 4.25 6.96
C LEU A 6 1.99 2.91 7.37
N THR A 7 0.96 2.95 8.22
CA THR A 7 0.20 1.76 8.58
C THR A 7 -0.83 1.50 7.49
N PRO A 8 -1.40 0.28 7.42
CA PRO A 8 -2.49 0.03 6.48
C PRO A 8 -3.67 0.98 6.67
N LYS A 9 -3.94 1.38 7.91
CA LYS A 9 -5.02 2.32 8.19
C LYS A 9 -4.74 3.68 7.59
N GLU A 10 -3.49 4.12 7.65
CA GLU A 10 -3.10 5.39 7.05
C GLU A 10 -3.14 5.32 5.52
N VAL A 11 -2.73 4.17 4.96
CA VAL A 11 -2.83 3.96 3.51
C VAL A 11 -4.28 4.01 3.07
N ALA A 12 -5.18 3.42 3.85
CA ALA A 12 -6.61 3.46 3.56
C ALA A 12 -7.12 4.90 3.47
N LYS A 13 -6.69 5.74 4.41
CA LYS A 13 -7.08 7.15 4.41
C LYS A 13 -6.55 7.89 3.20
N ILE A 14 -5.29 7.66 2.87
CA ILE A 14 -4.65 8.33 1.75
C ILE A 14 -5.32 7.94 0.44
N LEU A 15 -5.57 6.66 0.25
CA LEU A 15 -6.17 6.15 -0.97
C LEU A 15 -7.69 6.25 -0.96
N LYS A 16 -8.28 6.62 0.18
CA LYS A 16 -9.73 6.76 0.35
C LYS A 16 -10.46 5.46 0.05
N ILE A 17 -9.95 4.37 0.61
CA ILE A 17 -10.53 3.04 0.47
C ILE A 17 -10.68 2.43 1.86
N SER A 18 -11.37 1.28 1.94
CA SER A 18 -11.53 0.59 3.20
C SER A 18 -10.21 0.06 3.71
N TYR A 19 -10.16 -0.26 5.01
CA TYR A 19 -8.98 -0.86 5.62
C TYR A 19 -8.63 -2.17 4.93
N GLU A 20 -9.64 -2.99 4.67
CA GLU A 20 -9.42 -4.30 4.04
C GLU A 20 -8.85 -4.15 2.64
N SER A 21 -9.37 -3.18 1.88
CA SER A 21 -8.84 -2.91 0.55
C SER A 21 -7.41 -2.41 0.62
N ALA A 22 -7.09 -1.57 1.61
CA ALA A 22 -5.73 -1.08 1.78
C ALA A 22 -4.77 -2.22 2.10
N LEU A 23 -5.20 -3.15 2.95
CA LEU A 23 -4.39 -4.30 3.29
C LEU A 23 -4.13 -5.17 2.07
N SER A 24 -5.16 -5.41 1.27
CA SER A 24 -5.02 -6.16 0.02
C SER A 24 -4.12 -5.41 -0.96
N PHE A 25 -4.24 -4.10 -1.02
CA PHE A 25 -3.38 -3.28 -1.86
C PHE A 25 -1.91 -3.49 -1.49
N ILE A 26 -1.59 -3.42 -0.19
CA ILE A 26 -0.22 -3.60 0.26
C ILE A 26 0.30 -4.99 -0.14
N LYS A 27 -0.53 -6.01 0.03
CA LYS A 27 -0.11 -7.39 -0.22
C LYS A 27 0.02 -7.72 -1.70
N TYR A 28 -0.87 -7.20 -2.54
CA TYR A 28 -1.04 -7.75 -3.89
C TYR A 28 -0.78 -6.77 -5.03
N SER A 29 -0.55 -5.49 -4.74
CA SER A 29 -0.34 -4.52 -5.81
C SER A 29 1.06 -4.56 -6.41
N GLY A 30 2.00 -5.12 -5.69
CA GLY A 30 3.41 -5.10 -6.12
C GLY A 30 4.19 -3.94 -5.53
N VAL A 31 3.55 -3.09 -4.73
CA VAL A 31 4.27 -2.02 -4.06
C VAL A 31 5.19 -2.60 -2.99
N ASP A 32 6.36 -2.01 -2.82
CA ASP A 32 7.31 -2.46 -1.80
C ASP A 32 6.76 -2.18 -0.42
N TYR A 33 6.83 -3.16 0.46
CA TYR A 33 6.35 -3.01 1.83
C TYR A 33 7.22 -3.79 2.80
N LEU A 34 7.06 -3.49 4.08
CA LEU A 34 7.70 -4.23 5.17
C LEU A 34 6.63 -4.99 5.93
N LYS A 35 6.96 -6.22 6.32
CA LYS A 35 6.13 -6.98 7.23
C LYS A 35 6.96 -7.29 8.46
N ILE A 36 6.51 -6.78 9.60
CA ILE A 36 7.20 -6.95 10.88
C ILE A 36 6.25 -7.72 11.79
N GLY A 37 6.56 -9.00 12.00
CA GLY A 37 5.62 -9.86 12.70
C GLY A 37 4.33 -9.94 11.89
N ASN A 38 3.22 -9.52 12.48
CA ASN A 38 1.91 -9.51 11.81
C ASN A 38 1.52 -8.12 11.35
N GLN A 39 2.45 -7.16 11.36
CA GLN A 39 2.13 -5.77 11.04
C GLN A 39 2.77 -5.38 9.72
N TYR A 40 1.99 -4.69 8.90
CA TYR A 40 2.45 -4.20 7.60
C TYR A 40 2.77 -2.72 7.69
N ARG A 41 3.81 -2.32 6.98
CA ARG A 41 4.19 -0.91 6.87
C ARG A 41 4.66 -0.64 5.45
N ILE A 42 4.41 0.56 4.98
CA ILE A 42 4.84 0.96 3.65
C ILE A 42 5.40 2.37 3.74
N SER A 43 6.54 2.59 3.11
CA SER A 43 7.14 3.92 3.10
C SER A 43 6.26 4.87 2.30
N ARG A 44 6.07 6.09 2.82
CA ARG A 44 5.31 7.12 2.10
C ARG A 44 5.93 7.37 0.73
N ASP A 45 7.24 7.42 0.66
CA ASP A 45 7.93 7.68 -0.60
C ASP A 45 7.64 6.59 -1.62
N LYS A 46 7.65 5.33 -1.18
CA LYS A 46 7.35 4.22 -2.08
C LYS A 46 5.90 4.24 -2.54
N LEU A 47 4.99 4.58 -1.63
CA LEU A 47 3.58 4.69 -1.99
C LEU A 47 3.36 5.79 -3.02
N GLU A 48 3.94 6.95 -2.79
CA GLU A 48 3.79 8.07 -3.71
C GLU A 48 4.38 7.76 -5.08
N ALA A 49 5.56 7.14 -5.10
CA ALA A 49 6.19 6.75 -6.35
C ALA A 49 5.33 5.74 -7.10
N PHE A 50 4.77 4.76 -6.39
CA PHE A 50 3.92 3.76 -6.99
C PHE A 50 2.69 4.39 -7.64
N ILE A 51 2.02 5.28 -6.90
CA ILE A 51 0.83 5.96 -7.41
C ILE A 51 1.16 6.77 -8.65
N ARG A 52 2.28 7.48 -8.61
CA ARG A 52 2.70 8.35 -9.71
C ARG A 52 2.97 7.54 -10.98
N GLN A 53 3.60 6.37 -10.82
CA GLN A 53 3.94 5.51 -11.95
C GLN A 53 2.75 4.73 -12.47
N LYS A 54 1.78 4.43 -11.61
CA LYS A 54 0.68 3.52 -11.93
C LYS A 54 -0.66 4.23 -12.01
N GLY A 55 -0.67 5.49 -12.41
CA GLY A 55 -1.89 6.29 -12.42
C GLY A 55 -3.05 5.70 -13.21
N SER A 56 -2.76 4.88 -14.21
CA SER A 56 -3.81 4.21 -15.02
C SER A 56 -3.80 2.71 -14.80
N TYR A 57 -3.20 2.25 -13.73
CA TYR A 57 -3.01 0.84 -13.46
C TYR A 57 -4.23 0.26 -12.74
N TYR A 58 -4.67 -0.92 -13.18
CA TYR A 58 -5.74 -1.65 -12.52
C TYR A 58 -5.14 -2.61 -11.50
N ILE A 59 -5.66 -2.57 -10.27
CA ILE A 59 -5.18 -3.42 -9.19
C ILE A 59 -6.30 -4.34 -8.77
N ASP A 60 -6.07 -5.65 -8.88
CA ASP A 60 -7.03 -6.65 -8.43
C ASP A 60 -6.81 -6.92 -6.94
N LEU A 61 -7.69 -6.38 -6.12
CA LEU A 61 -7.58 -6.49 -4.66
C LEU A 61 -8.16 -7.80 -4.12
N SER A 62 -8.65 -8.68 -4.99
CA SER A 62 -9.20 -9.97 -4.54
C SER A 62 -8.10 -10.96 -4.17
N GLY A 63 -6.87 -10.69 -4.56
CA GLY A 63 -5.77 -11.60 -4.31
C GLY A 63 -5.61 -12.66 -5.38
N ASN A 64 -6.41 -12.62 -6.41
CA ASN A 64 -6.30 -13.51 -7.55
C ASN A 64 -5.64 -12.77 -8.69
N SER A 65 -4.70 -13.40 -9.34
CA SER A 65 -4.02 -12.78 -10.47
C SER A 65 -4.61 -13.20 -11.78
#